data_30a516feff05381cc9eb36982a4acb08
#
_entry.id   30a516feff05381cc9eb36982a4acb08
#
_cell.length_a   1.000
_cell.length_b   1.000
_cell.length_c   1.000
_cell.angle_alpha   90.00
_cell.angle_beta   90.00
_cell.angle_gamma   90.00
#
_symmetry.space_group_name_H-M   'P 1'
#
loop_
_entity.id
_entity.type
_entity.pdbx_description
1 polymer ?
#
loop_
_entity_poly.entity_id
_entity_poly.type
_entity_poly.pdbx_seq_one_letter_code
_entity_poly.pdbx_strand_id
1 'polypeptide(L)'
;NVIFGGLLKGYQILVPFIMRTLLIRYLGMEYLGLNSLFTSILQILNLAELGVGSALGYSMYAPIAERKKDEICALLSLYRRYYRLIGLGIFLAGIVLLPFLPSLVKTDSIPPDVDLYVLYLLHLGACVISYWLFAYKNSLLAAHQRSDLANKADLAVRTLQYLIPVSYTHLRAH
;
A
#
# COMPACT_ATOMS: atom_id res chain seq x y z
N ASN A 1 -16.53 14.47 -17.13
CA ASN A 1 -15.74 13.67 -16.16
C ASN A 1 -14.56 12.90 -16.77
N VAL A 2 -14.50 12.74 -18.11
CA VAL A 2 -13.37 12.08 -18.82
C VAL A 2 -12.08 12.91 -18.66
N ILE A 3 -12.16 14.21 -18.75
CA ILE A 3 -11.03 15.13 -18.61
C ILE A 3 -10.41 15.02 -17.22
N PHE A 4 -11.23 14.97 -16.16
CA PHE A 4 -10.74 14.79 -14.78
C PHE A 4 -10.08 13.43 -14.58
N GLY A 5 -10.62 12.36 -15.18
CA GLY A 5 -10.01 11.05 -15.19
C GLY A 5 -8.67 11.02 -15.92
N GLY A 6 -8.56 11.74 -17.05
CA GLY A 6 -7.30 11.89 -17.79
C GLY A 6 -6.23 12.66 -16.99
N LEU A 7 -6.61 13.76 -16.34
CA LEU A 7 -5.72 14.53 -15.48
C LEU A 7 -5.22 13.70 -14.28
N LEU A 8 -6.13 12.93 -13.66
CA LEU A 8 -5.76 12.00 -12.57
C LEU A 8 -4.76 10.94 -13.02
N LYS A 9 -4.95 10.36 -14.20
CA LYS A 9 -4.01 9.38 -14.77
C LYS A 9 -2.66 10.02 -15.08
N GLY A 10 -2.65 11.22 -15.66
CA GLY A 10 -1.44 12.00 -15.88
C GLY A 10 -0.69 12.26 -14.57
N TYR A 11 -1.38 12.71 -13.52
CA TYR A 11 -0.83 12.91 -12.20
C TYR A 11 -0.22 11.62 -11.62
N GLN A 12 -0.94 10.50 -11.72
CA GLN A 12 -0.49 9.18 -11.21
C GLN A 12 0.77 8.66 -11.91
N ILE A 13 1.06 9.12 -13.11
CA ILE A 13 2.27 8.72 -13.87
C ILE A 13 3.40 9.73 -13.63
N LEU A 14 3.12 11.02 -13.77
CA LEU A 14 4.14 12.07 -13.73
C LEU A 14 4.73 12.25 -12.33
N VAL A 15 3.89 12.26 -11.29
CA VAL A 15 4.36 12.54 -9.93
C VAL A 15 5.29 11.45 -9.40
N PRO A 16 4.99 10.14 -9.50
CA PRO A 16 5.93 9.10 -9.11
C PRO A 16 7.25 9.15 -9.90
N PHE A 17 7.19 9.49 -11.18
CA PHE A 17 8.39 9.63 -12.00
C PHE A 17 9.29 10.77 -11.52
N ILE A 18 8.72 11.96 -11.29
CA ILE A 18 9.45 13.11 -10.75
C ILE A 18 10.02 12.78 -9.36
N MET A 19 9.22 12.19 -8.48
CA MET A 19 9.64 11.83 -7.13
C MET A 19 10.77 10.80 -7.14
N ARG A 20 10.69 9.80 -8.02
CA ARG A 20 11.77 8.83 -8.20
C ARG A 20 13.09 9.50 -8.64
N THR A 21 12.99 10.44 -9.57
CA THR A 21 14.15 11.20 -10.03
C THR A 21 14.76 12.07 -8.91
N LEU A 22 13.90 12.73 -8.13
CA LEU A 22 14.34 13.52 -6.98
C LEU A 22 14.99 12.64 -5.90
N LEU A 23 14.38 11.50 -5.56
CA LEU A 23 14.93 10.55 -4.59
C LEU A 23 16.33 10.07 -5.02
N ILE A 24 16.51 9.69 -6.29
CA ILE A 24 17.82 9.29 -6.81
C ILE A 24 18.84 10.43 -6.65
N ARG A 25 18.43 11.66 -6.96
CA ARG A 25 19.34 12.81 -6.93
C ARG A 25 19.76 13.23 -5.53
N TYR A 26 18.85 13.10 -4.53
CA TYR A 26 19.09 13.59 -3.17
C TYR A 26 19.49 12.49 -2.18
N LEU A 27 18.95 11.28 -2.31
CA LEU A 27 19.23 10.17 -1.40
C LEU A 27 20.17 9.11 -2.02
N GLY A 28 20.21 9.02 -3.35
CA GLY A 28 21.02 8.03 -4.06
C GLY A 28 20.22 6.80 -4.51
N MET A 29 20.89 5.98 -5.32
CA MET A 29 20.29 4.76 -5.90
C MET A 29 20.06 3.66 -4.86
N GLU A 30 20.83 3.65 -3.78
CA GLU A 30 20.81 2.63 -2.74
C GLU A 30 19.48 2.63 -1.97
N TYR A 31 19.01 3.80 -1.56
CA TYR A 31 17.70 3.95 -0.90
C TYR A 31 16.55 3.53 -1.79
N LEU A 32 16.61 3.90 -3.07
CA LEU A 32 15.60 3.51 -4.03
C LEU A 32 15.61 2.00 -4.26
N GLY A 33 16.79 1.39 -4.29
CA GLY A 33 16.98 -0.05 -4.41
C GLY A 33 16.33 -0.81 -3.24
N LEU A 34 16.62 -0.41 -2.01
CA LEU A 34 16.03 -0.99 -0.79
C LEU A 34 14.50 -0.85 -0.76
N ASN A 35 13.98 0.33 -1.04
CA ASN A 35 12.54 0.56 -1.10
C ASN A 35 11.87 -0.30 -2.17
N SER A 36 12.48 -0.45 -3.35
CA SER A 36 11.97 -1.28 -4.43
C SER A 36 11.99 -2.76 -4.06
N LEU A 37 13.05 -3.24 -3.40
CA LEU A 37 13.19 -4.61 -2.93
C LEU A 37 12.09 -4.94 -1.90
N PHE A 38 11.94 -4.11 -0.87
CA PHE A 38 10.93 -4.35 0.16
C PHE A 38 9.51 -4.29 -0.40
N THR A 39 9.24 -3.35 -1.28
CA THR A 39 7.95 -3.30 -1.98
C THR A 39 7.70 -4.57 -2.78
N SER A 40 8.71 -5.11 -3.48
CA SER A 40 8.57 -6.36 -4.24
C SER A 40 8.34 -7.57 -3.34
N ILE A 41 9.05 -7.68 -2.21
CA ILE A 41 8.84 -8.73 -1.21
C ILE A 41 7.39 -8.68 -0.69
N LEU A 42 6.93 -7.49 -0.30
CA LEU A 42 5.57 -7.32 0.21
C LEU A 42 4.51 -7.58 -0.87
N GLN A 43 4.77 -7.25 -2.14
CA GLN A 43 3.88 -7.61 -3.24
C GLN A 43 3.73 -9.12 -3.40
N ILE A 44 4.81 -9.88 -3.25
CA ILE A 44 4.74 -11.36 -3.28
C ILE A 44 3.91 -11.87 -2.10
N LEU A 45 4.10 -11.34 -0.89
CA LEU A 45 3.29 -11.71 0.27
C LEU A 45 1.81 -11.34 0.08
N ASN A 46 1.52 -10.24 -0.60
CA ASN A 46 0.16 -9.80 -0.91
C ASN A 46 -0.53 -10.68 -1.97
N LEU A 47 0.20 -11.53 -2.71
CA LEU A 47 -0.40 -12.52 -3.60
C LEU A 47 -1.36 -13.49 -2.87
N ALA A 48 -1.18 -13.68 -1.56
CA ALA A 48 -2.11 -14.45 -0.73
C ALA A 48 -3.56 -13.87 -0.74
N GLU A 49 -3.72 -12.59 -1.10
CA GLU A 49 -5.03 -11.93 -1.23
C GLU A 49 -5.68 -12.14 -2.60
N LEU A 50 -4.95 -12.64 -3.61
CA LEU A 50 -5.45 -12.75 -4.98
C LEU A 50 -6.78 -13.50 -5.06
N GLY A 51 -7.80 -12.78 -5.53
CA GLY A 51 -9.15 -13.32 -5.70
C GLY A 51 -10.06 -13.16 -4.48
N VAL A 52 -9.55 -13.07 -3.25
CA VAL A 52 -10.38 -12.91 -2.06
C VAL A 52 -11.14 -11.58 -2.09
N GLY A 53 -10.46 -10.48 -2.37
CA GLY A 53 -11.08 -9.15 -2.43
C GLY A 53 -12.18 -9.05 -3.50
N SER A 54 -11.98 -9.64 -4.68
CA SER A 54 -12.98 -9.67 -5.74
C SER A 54 -14.18 -10.56 -5.39
N ALA A 55 -13.94 -11.77 -4.86
CA ALA A 55 -15.00 -12.68 -4.42
C ALA A 55 -15.87 -12.03 -3.33
N LEU A 56 -15.23 -11.34 -2.39
CA LEU A 56 -15.92 -10.60 -1.34
C LEU A 56 -16.74 -9.43 -1.91
N GLY A 57 -16.22 -8.71 -2.89
CA GLY A 57 -16.94 -7.65 -3.60
C GLY A 57 -18.21 -8.19 -4.27
N TYR A 58 -18.11 -9.30 -4.99
CA TYR A 58 -19.26 -9.93 -5.66
C TYR A 58 -20.36 -10.34 -4.69
N SER A 59 -20.03 -10.92 -3.53
CA SER A 59 -21.01 -11.35 -2.55
C SER A 59 -21.80 -10.20 -1.90
N MET A 60 -21.32 -8.96 -1.99
CA MET A 60 -22.02 -7.77 -1.51
C MET A 60 -23.04 -7.22 -2.51
N TYR A 61 -22.98 -7.54 -3.80
CA TYR A 61 -23.85 -6.91 -4.80
C TYR A 61 -25.34 -7.21 -4.55
N ALA A 62 -25.70 -8.45 -4.25
CA ALA A 62 -27.09 -8.82 -4.00
C ALA A 62 -27.67 -8.15 -2.74
N PRO A 63 -27.02 -8.21 -1.56
CA PRO A 63 -27.50 -7.50 -0.37
C PRO A 63 -27.61 -5.99 -0.54
N ILE A 64 -26.69 -5.38 -1.32
CA ILE A 64 -26.74 -3.94 -1.60
C ILE A 64 -27.93 -3.60 -2.50
N ALA A 65 -28.18 -4.39 -3.56
CA ALA A 65 -29.32 -4.20 -4.47
C ALA A 65 -30.66 -4.36 -3.73
N GLU A 66 -30.74 -5.30 -2.82
CA GLU A 66 -31.91 -5.60 -2.00
C GLU A 66 -32.05 -4.69 -0.75
N ARG A 67 -31.08 -3.80 -0.52
CA ARG A 67 -31.01 -2.88 0.65
C ARG A 67 -31.03 -3.59 2.01
N LYS A 68 -30.54 -4.81 2.09
CA LYS A 68 -30.49 -5.63 3.30
C LYS A 68 -29.32 -5.23 4.19
N LYS A 69 -29.50 -4.23 5.03
CA LYS A 69 -28.44 -3.66 5.89
C LYS A 69 -27.81 -4.69 6.81
N ASP A 70 -28.60 -5.59 7.38
CA ASP A 70 -28.12 -6.59 8.35
C ASP A 70 -27.18 -7.60 7.67
N GLU A 71 -27.50 -8.04 6.45
CA GLU A 71 -26.63 -8.92 5.67
C GLU A 71 -25.32 -8.22 5.27
N ILE A 72 -25.40 -6.94 4.88
CA ILE A 72 -24.19 -6.13 4.57
C ILE A 72 -23.29 -6.01 5.80
N CYS A 73 -23.87 -5.73 6.99
CA CYS A 73 -23.10 -5.64 8.23
C CYS A 73 -22.48 -6.99 8.63
N ALA A 74 -23.20 -8.09 8.47
CA ALA A 74 -22.69 -9.43 8.72
C ALA A 74 -21.50 -9.76 7.81
N LEU A 75 -21.63 -9.50 6.50
CA LEU A 75 -20.55 -9.69 5.52
C LEU A 75 -19.33 -8.82 5.85
N LEU A 76 -19.52 -7.54 6.17
CA LEU A 76 -18.41 -6.66 6.56
C LEU A 76 -17.67 -7.16 7.81
N SER A 77 -18.40 -7.69 8.80
CA SER A 77 -17.79 -8.27 9.99
C SER A 77 -16.96 -9.51 9.67
N LEU A 78 -17.48 -10.36 8.76
CA LEU A 78 -16.79 -11.53 8.25
C LEU A 78 -15.50 -11.12 7.50
N TYR A 79 -15.59 -10.15 6.58
CA TYR A 79 -14.45 -9.66 5.81
C TYR A 79 -13.38 -9.06 6.70
N ARG A 80 -13.78 -8.30 7.73
CA ARG A 80 -12.85 -7.76 8.72
C ARG A 80 -12.05 -8.87 9.41
N ARG A 81 -12.67 -10.02 9.69
CA ARG A 81 -11.97 -11.18 10.28
C ARG A 81 -11.00 -11.80 9.27
N TYR A 82 -11.45 -12.02 8.04
CA TYR A 82 -10.58 -12.54 6.96
C TYR A 82 -9.36 -11.66 6.72
N TYR A 83 -9.54 -10.37 6.56
CA TYR A 83 -8.43 -9.45 6.34
C TYR A 83 -7.48 -9.37 7.53
N ARG A 84 -7.97 -9.55 8.74
CA ARG A 84 -7.11 -9.66 9.92
C ARG A 84 -6.28 -10.93 9.90
N LEU A 85 -6.84 -12.05 9.49
CA LEU A 85 -6.12 -13.31 9.35
C LEU A 85 -5.07 -13.25 8.24
N ILE A 86 -5.43 -12.67 7.09
CA ILE A 86 -4.48 -12.43 5.99
C ILE A 86 -3.33 -11.53 6.46
N GLY A 87 -3.64 -10.42 7.10
CA GLY A 87 -2.61 -9.51 7.63
C GLY A 87 -1.71 -10.18 8.67
N LEU A 88 -2.25 -11.04 9.52
CA LEU A 88 -1.46 -11.85 10.47
C LEU A 88 -0.56 -12.85 9.72
N GLY A 89 -1.07 -13.51 8.69
CA GLY A 89 -0.29 -14.41 7.84
C GLY A 89 0.88 -13.69 7.15
N ILE A 90 0.61 -12.50 6.58
CA ILE A 90 1.63 -11.65 5.97
C ILE A 90 2.67 -11.23 7.02
N PHE A 91 2.24 -10.85 8.21
CA PHE A 91 3.14 -10.48 9.31
C PHE A 91 4.06 -11.64 9.69
N LEU A 92 3.51 -12.83 9.94
CA LEU A 92 4.29 -14.01 10.30
C LEU A 92 5.27 -14.40 9.19
N ALA A 93 4.82 -14.45 7.94
CA ALA A 93 5.67 -14.72 6.80
C ALA A 93 6.78 -13.66 6.65
N GLY A 94 6.45 -12.39 6.86
CA GLY A 94 7.41 -11.29 6.87
C GLY A 94 8.47 -11.43 7.98
N ILE A 95 8.08 -11.83 9.18
CA ILE A 95 9.03 -12.11 10.29
C ILE A 95 9.96 -13.28 9.95
N VAL A 96 9.45 -14.35 9.33
CA VAL A 96 10.27 -15.49 8.88
C VAL A 96 11.30 -15.07 7.83
N LEU A 97 11.05 -14.03 7.05
CA LEU A 97 11.99 -13.50 6.07
C LEU A 97 13.11 -12.65 6.69
N LEU A 98 12.99 -12.17 7.93
CA LEU A 98 14.00 -11.31 8.58
C LEU A 98 15.42 -11.88 8.52
N PRO A 99 15.68 -13.15 8.88
CA PRO A 99 17.04 -13.71 8.85
C PRO A 99 17.60 -13.84 7.43
N PHE A 100 16.75 -13.83 6.41
CA PHE A 100 17.16 -13.94 5.01
C PHE A 100 17.43 -12.58 4.35
N LEU A 101 17.05 -11.46 4.99
CA LEU A 101 17.26 -10.12 4.44
C LEU A 101 18.73 -9.82 4.05
N PRO A 102 19.74 -10.14 4.88
CA PRO A 102 21.13 -9.89 4.51
C PRO A 102 21.59 -10.65 3.26
N SER A 103 21.00 -11.81 2.97
CA SER A 103 21.32 -12.58 1.76
C SER A 103 20.66 -12.00 0.49
N LEU A 104 19.57 -11.24 0.65
CA LEU A 104 18.85 -10.60 -0.45
C LEU A 104 19.44 -9.24 -0.84
N VAL A 105 20.19 -8.61 0.07
CA VAL A 105 20.78 -7.29 -0.12
C VAL A 105 22.30 -7.42 -0.16
N LYS A 106 22.94 -6.86 -1.19
CA LYS A 106 24.40 -6.76 -1.20
C LYS A 106 24.84 -5.77 -0.10
N THR A 107 25.76 -6.19 0.75
CA THR A 107 26.23 -5.41 1.91
C THR A 107 26.74 -4.03 1.50
N ASP A 108 27.40 -3.93 0.34
CA ASP A 108 27.95 -2.67 -0.21
C ASP A 108 26.85 -1.69 -0.71
N SER A 109 25.61 -2.13 -0.78
CA SER A 109 24.46 -1.34 -1.24
C SER A 109 23.58 -0.81 -0.11
N ILE A 110 24.00 -0.97 1.14
CA ILE A 110 23.25 -0.49 2.31
C ILE A 110 23.83 0.85 2.73
N PRO A 111 23.02 1.94 2.74
CA PRO A 111 23.48 3.22 3.27
C PRO A 111 23.91 3.08 4.73
N PRO A 112 25.03 3.69 5.17
CA PRO A 112 25.58 3.51 6.51
C PRO A 112 24.69 4.08 7.63
N ASP A 113 23.78 4.95 7.30
CA ASP A 113 22.84 5.62 8.21
C ASP A 113 21.48 4.90 8.33
N VAL A 114 21.29 3.75 7.66
CA VAL A 114 20.02 3.01 7.64
C VAL A 114 20.18 1.62 8.24
N ASP A 115 19.37 1.34 9.24
CA ASP A 115 19.19 -0.03 9.72
C ASP A 115 18.20 -0.78 8.80
N LEU A 116 18.73 -1.83 8.13
CA LEU A 116 18.01 -2.65 7.19
C LEU A 116 16.75 -3.29 7.81
N TYR A 117 16.87 -3.77 9.05
CA TYR A 117 15.79 -4.47 9.75
C TYR A 117 14.69 -3.50 10.16
N VAL A 118 15.06 -2.33 10.69
CA VAL A 118 14.09 -1.30 11.08
C VAL A 118 13.32 -0.82 9.86
N LEU A 119 13.99 -0.55 8.74
CA LEU A 119 13.34 -0.10 7.51
C LEU A 119 12.38 -1.16 6.96
N TYR A 120 12.79 -2.43 6.94
CA TYR A 120 11.94 -3.53 6.53
C TYR A 120 10.71 -3.68 7.43
N LEU A 121 10.89 -3.64 8.76
CA LEU A 121 9.80 -3.76 9.72
C LEU A 121 8.80 -2.61 9.62
N LEU A 122 9.25 -1.40 9.30
CA LEU A 122 8.37 -0.27 9.01
C LEU A 122 7.50 -0.53 7.78
N HIS A 123 8.08 -1.06 6.70
CA HIS A 123 7.34 -1.42 5.50
C HIS A 123 6.34 -2.55 5.76
N LEU A 124 6.77 -3.60 6.46
CA LEU A 124 5.92 -4.72 6.85
C LEU A 124 4.78 -4.26 7.76
N GLY A 125 5.08 -3.44 8.77
CA GLY A 125 4.08 -2.88 9.68
C GLY A 125 3.04 -2.03 8.96
N ALA A 126 3.47 -1.14 8.05
CA ALA A 126 2.58 -0.33 7.24
C ALA A 126 1.65 -1.19 6.37
N CYS A 127 2.19 -2.26 5.77
CA CYS A 127 1.41 -3.22 5.00
C CYS A 127 0.34 -3.90 5.87
N VAL A 128 0.72 -4.49 7.00
CA VAL A 128 -0.20 -5.19 7.92
C VAL A 128 -1.29 -4.26 8.46
N ILE A 129 -0.93 -3.04 8.85
CA ILE A 129 -1.89 -2.01 9.32
C ILE A 129 -2.89 -1.68 8.21
N SER A 130 -2.44 -1.59 6.96
CA SER A 130 -3.32 -1.36 5.81
C SER A 130 -4.39 -2.46 5.68
N TYR A 131 -4.01 -3.74 5.84
CA TYR A 131 -4.95 -4.86 5.84
C TYR A 131 -5.95 -4.80 7.01
N TRP A 132 -5.48 -4.45 8.20
CA TRP A 132 -6.32 -4.43 9.40
C TRP A 132 -7.32 -3.29 9.44
N LEU A 133 -6.96 -2.12 8.89
CA LEU A 133 -7.76 -0.90 8.99
C LEU A 133 -8.57 -0.57 7.74
N PHE A 134 -8.03 -0.87 6.56
CA PHE A 134 -8.56 -0.29 5.31
C PHE A 134 -9.08 -1.30 4.30
N ALA A 135 -8.48 -2.50 4.18
CA ALA A 135 -8.76 -3.41 3.09
C ALA A 135 -10.25 -3.80 2.99
N TYR A 136 -10.89 -4.17 4.10
CA TYR A 136 -12.33 -4.53 4.11
C TYR A 136 -13.26 -3.35 3.76
N LYS A 137 -12.84 -2.11 4.04
CA LYS A 137 -13.60 -0.90 3.68
C LYS A 137 -13.53 -0.60 2.20
N ASN A 138 -12.39 -0.87 1.57
CA ASN A 138 -12.22 -0.72 0.12
C ASN A 138 -13.15 -1.67 -0.64
N SER A 139 -13.34 -2.89 -0.15
CA SER A 139 -14.29 -3.85 -0.73
C SER A 139 -15.73 -3.32 -0.70
N LEU A 140 -16.13 -2.63 0.38
CA LEU A 140 -17.45 -2.00 0.47
C LEU A 140 -17.60 -0.85 -0.53
N LEU A 141 -16.59 0.01 -0.66
CA LEU A 141 -16.60 1.13 -1.62
C LEU A 141 -16.67 0.60 -3.06
N ALA A 142 -15.93 -0.46 -3.36
CA ALA A 142 -15.97 -1.11 -4.67
C ALA A 142 -17.35 -1.70 -4.96
N ALA A 143 -17.98 -2.39 -4.00
CA ALA A 143 -19.31 -2.97 -4.13
C ALA A 143 -20.41 -1.91 -4.36
N HIS A 144 -20.26 -0.72 -3.77
CA HIS A 144 -21.16 0.43 -4.02
C HIS A 144 -20.80 1.22 -5.30
N GLN A 145 -19.85 0.74 -6.10
CA GLN A 145 -19.33 1.43 -7.29
C GLN A 145 -18.84 2.86 -7.02
N ARG A 146 -18.43 3.14 -5.77
CA ARG A 146 -17.90 4.44 -5.31
C ARG A 146 -16.38 4.47 -5.32
N SER A 147 -15.77 3.96 -6.39
CA SER A 147 -14.33 4.03 -6.63
C SER A 147 -13.81 5.49 -6.72
N ASP A 148 -14.70 6.45 -7.02
CA ASP A 148 -14.42 7.87 -7.01
C ASP A 148 -13.91 8.35 -5.64
N LEU A 149 -14.52 7.89 -4.56
CA LEU A 149 -14.11 8.23 -3.19
C LEU A 149 -12.76 7.60 -2.82
N ALA A 150 -12.58 6.32 -3.16
CA ALA A 150 -11.32 5.62 -2.93
C ALA A 150 -10.16 6.29 -3.68
N ASN A 151 -10.38 6.64 -4.96
CA ASN A 151 -9.38 7.34 -5.78
C ASN A 151 -9.04 8.75 -5.26
N LYS A 152 -10.02 9.49 -4.75
CA LYS A 152 -9.78 10.81 -4.14
C LYS A 152 -8.98 10.70 -2.85
N ALA A 153 -9.30 9.71 -2.00
CA ALA A 153 -8.56 9.45 -0.77
C ALA A 153 -7.11 9.02 -1.08
N ASP A 154 -6.92 8.11 -2.03
CA ASP A 154 -5.59 7.69 -2.49
C ASP A 154 -4.77 8.86 -3.03
N LEU A 155 -5.39 9.73 -3.84
CA LEU A 155 -4.76 10.94 -4.35
C LEU A 155 -4.30 11.86 -3.21
N ALA A 156 -5.16 12.12 -2.22
CA ALA A 156 -4.83 12.96 -1.08
C ALA A 156 -3.66 12.38 -0.26
N VAL A 157 -3.71 11.08 0.05
CA VAL A 157 -2.65 10.39 0.78
C VAL A 157 -1.32 10.43 0.01
N ARG A 158 -1.33 10.12 -1.29
CA ARG A 158 -0.11 10.18 -2.12
C ARG A 158 0.45 11.58 -2.22
N THR A 159 -0.41 12.60 -2.36
CA THR A 159 0.02 14.00 -2.38
C THR A 159 0.73 14.37 -1.07
N LEU A 160 0.16 13.99 0.08
CA LEU A 160 0.78 14.20 1.38
C LEU A 160 2.11 13.44 1.51
N GLN A 161 2.16 12.18 1.08
CA GLN A 161 3.39 11.37 1.07
C GLN A 161 4.51 12.00 0.24
N TYR A 162 4.17 12.69 -0.85
CA TYR A 162 5.16 13.37 -1.70
C TYR A 162 5.58 14.74 -1.15
N LEU A 163 4.69 15.44 -0.45
CA LEU A 163 5.02 16.73 0.16
C LEU A 163 6.03 16.61 1.30
N ILE A 164 5.96 15.54 2.10
CA ILE A 164 6.86 15.33 3.24
C ILE A 164 8.35 15.29 2.83
N PRO A 165 8.77 14.44 1.87
CA PRO A 165 10.16 14.42 1.42
C PRO A 165 10.61 15.73 0.78
N VAL A 166 9.72 16.39 0.00
CA VAL A 166 10.03 17.68 -0.63
C VAL A 166 10.27 18.76 0.42
N SER A 167 9.44 18.84 1.45
CA SER A 167 9.65 19.79 2.56
C SER A 167 10.96 19.51 3.30
N TYR A 168 11.29 18.24 3.54
CA TYR A 168 12.53 17.86 4.22
C TYR A 168 13.77 18.21 3.40
N THR A 169 13.74 17.97 2.09
CA THR A 169 14.86 18.32 1.19
C THR A 169 15.04 19.83 1.06
N HIS A 170 13.93 20.58 1.08
CA HIS A 170 14.00 22.05 1.04
C HIS A 170 14.58 22.66 2.33
N LEU A 171 14.26 22.08 3.50
CA LEU A 171 14.79 22.52 4.80
C LEU A 171 16.28 22.16 4.97
N ARG A 172 16.78 21.12 4.33
CA ARG A 172 18.18 20.71 4.41
C ARG A 172 19.08 21.43 3.38
N ALA A 173 18.49 22.07 2.38
CA ALA A 173 19.21 22.82 1.34
C ALA A 173 19.49 24.29 1.75
N HIS A 174 19.01 24.75 2.90
CA HIS A 174 19.31 26.02 3.58
C HIS A 174 20.05 25.74 4.89
#